data_93b95f586ca0e7f587beae78a99d7acd
#
_entry.id   93b95f586ca0e7f587beae78a99d7acd
#
_cell.length_a   1.000
_cell.length_b   1.000
_cell.length_c   1.000
_cell.angle_alpha   90.00
_cell.angle_beta   90.00
_cell.angle_gamma   90.00
#
_symmetry.space_group_name_H-M   'P 1'
#
loop_
_entity.id
_entity.type
_entity.pdbx_description
1 polymer ?
#
loop_
_entity_poly.entity_id
_entity_poly.type
_entity_poly.pdbx_seq_one_letter_code
_entity_poly.pdbx_strand_id
1 'polypeptide(L)'
;MIERVRRDLMDINEYLQDPCGQLSIPYWKSKTLVIPDSIKIIHCRDWNGQCTNYQRFFRVKHDLRELCPIDFDYDTLSIDYQATELSNMINASYGHENIVVNEKDILKWKQHETFREDLCIYINADGGKMVASGIAEFDETCREGVIEWLQVLPEYRKRGLGKKIVDVLLWRLKGIGADFVTVSGDLDNTTKPLELYKKCGFAGDDIWYICRV
;
A
#
# COMPACT_ATOMS: atom_id res chain seq x y z
N MET A 1 -0.77 -1.63 34.06
CA MET A 1 -2.11 -1.23 33.62
C MET A 1 -1.89 -0.31 32.42
N ILE A 2 -1.99 -0.81 31.20
CA ILE A 2 -1.84 0.02 30.00
C ILE A 2 -3.21 0.65 29.78
N GLU A 3 -3.35 1.93 30.12
CA GLU A 3 -4.52 2.71 29.71
C GLU A 3 -4.58 2.74 28.19
N ARG A 4 -5.58 2.05 27.65
CA ARG A 4 -5.98 2.22 26.26
C ARG A 4 -6.54 3.63 26.12
N VAL A 5 -5.73 4.55 25.63
CA VAL A 5 -6.24 5.81 25.09
C VAL A 5 -7.08 5.40 23.87
N ARG A 6 -8.40 5.30 24.04
CA ARG A 6 -9.35 5.31 22.92
C ARG A 6 -9.19 6.68 22.26
N ARG A 7 -8.44 6.76 21.16
CA ARG A 7 -8.66 7.85 20.23
C ARG A 7 -10.10 7.71 19.75
N ASP A 8 -10.88 8.77 19.86
CA ASP A 8 -12.19 8.81 19.22
C ASP A 8 -11.97 8.43 17.77
N LEU A 9 -12.69 7.39 17.32
CA LEU A 9 -12.59 6.93 15.94
C LEU A 9 -12.98 8.11 15.06
N MET A 10 -12.14 8.45 14.08
CA MET A 10 -12.47 9.45 13.08
C MET A 10 -13.81 9.11 12.44
N ASP A 11 -14.66 10.10 12.25
CA ASP A 11 -15.91 9.93 11.51
C ASP A 11 -15.61 9.57 10.06
N ILE A 12 -16.30 8.55 9.54
CA ILE A 12 -16.09 8.07 8.19
C ILE A 12 -16.38 9.16 7.13
N ASN A 13 -17.37 10.02 7.37
CA ASN A 13 -17.70 11.08 6.42
C ASN A 13 -16.60 12.15 6.40
N GLU A 14 -15.96 12.41 7.52
CA GLU A 14 -14.80 13.29 7.60
C GLU A 14 -13.61 12.67 6.84
N TYR A 15 -13.35 11.39 7.05
CA TYR A 15 -12.31 10.66 6.31
C TYR A 15 -12.54 10.73 4.78
N LEU A 16 -13.75 10.46 4.32
CA LEU A 16 -14.09 10.41 2.89
C LEU A 16 -13.93 11.77 2.18
N GLN A 17 -13.97 12.90 2.90
CA GLN A 17 -13.72 14.21 2.31
C GLN A 17 -12.27 14.41 1.90
N ASP A 18 -11.31 13.88 2.67
CA ASP A 18 -9.88 14.00 2.40
C ASP A 18 -9.10 12.77 2.91
N PRO A 19 -9.23 11.60 2.24
CA PRO A 19 -8.67 10.34 2.73
C PRO A 19 -7.15 10.35 2.92
N CYS A 20 -6.43 11.21 2.20
CA CYS A 20 -4.99 11.31 2.28
C CYS A 20 -4.50 12.32 3.30
N GLY A 21 -5.27 13.39 3.54
CA GLY A 21 -4.89 14.45 4.47
C GLY A 21 -5.48 14.29 5.87
N GLN A 22 -6.48 13.42 6.08
CA GLN A 22 -7.05 13.14 7.41
C GLN A 22 -6.30 12.05 8.17
N LEU A 23 -5.84 11.01 7.47
CA LEU A 23 -5.09 9.90 8.06
C LEU A 23 -3.84 9.57 7.23
N SER A 24 -2.76 9.21 7.91
CA SER A 24 -1.54 8.70 7.28
C SER A 24 -1.67 7.25 6.79
N ILE A 25 -2.73 6.57 7.17
CA ILE A 25 -3.03 5.15 6.93
C ILE A 25 -4.47 4.99 6.43
N PRO A 26 -4.84 3.84 5.82
CA PRO A 26 -6.22 3.53 5.45
C PRO A 26 -7.18 3.56 6.64
N TYR A 27 -8.45 3.87 6.38
CA TYR A 27 -9.48 3.96 7.41
C TYR A 27 -9.57 2.70 8.28
N TRP A 28 -9.60 1.51 7.69
CA TRP A 28 -9.70 0.26 8.43
C TRP A 28 -8.53 0.04 9.42
N LYS A 29 -7.31 0.42 9.02
CA LYS A 29 -6.14 0.32 9.92
C LYS A 29 -6.24 1.24 11.12
N SER A 30 -6.88 2.40 10.96
CA SER A 30 -7.03 3.37 12.06
C SER A 30 -7.86 2.82 13.23
N LYS A 31 -8.72 1.84 12.97
CA LYS A 31 -9.57 1.19 13.99
C LYS A 31 -8.77 0.31 14.96
N THR A 32 -7.65 -0.24 14.51
CA THR A 32 -6.88 -1.26 15.24
C THR A 32 -5.44 -0.84 15.56
N LEU A 33 -4.89 0.11 14.82
CA LEU A 33 -3.50 0.53 15.00
C LEU A 33 -3.32 1.32 16.30
N VAL A 34 -2.48 0.79 17.18
CA VAL A 34 -2.01 1.50 18.39
C VAL A 34 -0.68 2.16 18.07
N ILE A 35 -0.65 3.50 18.15
CA ILE A 35 0.57 4.28 17.94
C ILE A 35 1.23 4.47 19.32
N PRO A 36 2.50 4.03 19.53
CA PRO A 36 3.23 4.24 20.76
C PRO A 36 3.43 5.75 21.04
N ASP A 37 3.48 6.16 22.31
CA ASP A 37 3.72 7.55 22.71
C ASP A 37 5.06 8.12 22.20
N SER A 38 6.03 7.23 21.92
CA SER A 38 7.32 7.57 21.30
C SER A 38 7.22 7.90 19.82
N ILE A 39 6.03 7.78 19.20
CA ILE A 39 5.79 8.08 17.79
C ILE A 39 4.77 9.22 17.68
N LYS A 40 5.16 10.28 16.96
CA LYS A 40 4.24 11.34 16.53
C LYS A 40 4.09 11.29 15.03
N ILE A 41 2.85 11.37 14.55
CA ILE A 41 2.51 11.40 13.13
C ILE A 41 1.95 12.79 12.84
N ILE A 42 2.62 13.54 11.95
CA ILE A 42 2.33 14.93 11.67
C ILE A 42 2.12 15.10 10.16
N HIS A 43 1.00 15.69 9.77
CA HIS A 43 0.75 16.03 8.37
C HIS A 43 1.63 17.24 7.94
N CYS A 44 1.98 17.33 6.65
CA CYS A 44 2.82 18.42 6.13
C CYS A 44 2.22 19.82 6.38
N ARG A 45 0.90 19.95 6.49
CA ARG A 45 0.21 21.20 6.84
C ARG A 45 0.59 21.72 8.24
N ASP A 46 0.88 20.80 9.17
CA ASP A 46 1.18 21.10 10.58
C ASP A 46 2.66 20.94 10.91
N TRP A 47 3.48 20.62 9.89
CA TRP A 47 4.89 20.41 10.06
C TRP A 47 5.64 21.72 10.37
N ASN A 48 6.31 21.79 11.49
CA ASN A 48 7.02 22.98 11.97
C ASN A 48 8.54 22.79 12.14
N GLY A 49 9.08 21.63 11.74
CA GLY A 49 10.52 21.34 11.81
C GLY A 49 11.06 20.98 13.21
N GLN A 50 10.20 20.78 14.21
CA GLN A 50 10.66 20.52 15.59
C GLN A 50 11.21 19.11 15.82
N CYS A 51 10.93 18.15 14.93
CA CYS A 51 11.43 16.78 15.03
C CYS A 51 12.65 16.61 14.12
N THR A 52 13.75 16.12 14.67
CA THR A 52 15.00 15.87 13.93
C THR A 52 15.16 14.42 13.47
N ASN A 53 14.44 13.47 14.10
CA ASN A 53 14.46 12.05 13.73
C ASN A 53 13.09 11.65 13.17
N TYR A 54 12.93 11.77 11.86
CA TYR A 54 11.67 11.49 11.18
C TYR A 54 11.88 10.75 9.86
N GLN A 55 10.82 10.07 9.42
CA GLN A 55 10.66 9.52 8.07
C GLN A 55 9.48 10.23 7.41
N ARG A 56 9.54 10.36 6.08
CA ARG A 56 8.49 11.01 5.28
C ARG A 56 7.77 9.98 4.43
N PHE A 57 6.45 9.98 4.55
CA PHE A 57 5.61 9.11 3.73
C PHE A 57 4.66 9.96 2.90
N PHE A 58 4.60 9.69 1.60
CA PHE A 58 3.53 10.23 0.77
C PHE A 58 2.26 9.38 0.96
N ARG A 59 1.11 10.00 0.76
CA ARG A 59 -0.16 9.31 0.59
C ARG A 59 -0.91 9.95 -0.57
N VAL A 60 -1.28 9.15 -1.57
CA VAL A 60 -1.91 9.63 -2.81
C VAL A 60 -3.11 8.77 -3.16
N LYS A 61 -4.03 9.33 -3.95
CA LYS A 61 -5.33 8.75 -4.29
C LYS A 61 -5.52 8.64 -5.80
N HIS A 62 -6.16 7.57 -6.26
CA HIS A 62 -6.69 7.38 -7.60
C HIS A 62 -8.22 7.32 -7.56
N ASP A 63 -8.92 8.05 -8.44
CA ASP A 63 -10.39 8.16 -8.45
C ASP A 63 -11.10 7.13 -9.34
N LEU A 64 -10.34 6.22 -9.94
CA LEU A 64 -10.85 5.14 -10.80
C LEU A 64 -11.65 5.57 -12.04
N ARG A 65 -11.62 6.86 -12.44
CA ARG A 65 -12.36 7.34 -13.61
C ARG A 65 -11.76 6.86 -14.91
N GLU A 66 -10.44 6.99 -15.04
CA GLU A 66 -9.71 6.61 -16.23
C GLU A 66 -8.77 5.45 -15.91
N LEU A 67 -8.99 4.30 -16.52
CA LEU A 67 -8.16 3.10 -16.34
C LEU A 67 -7.56 2.67 -17.67
N CYS A 68 -6.31 2.21 -17.61
CA CYS A 68 -5.66 1.59 -18.75
C CYS A 68 -6.28 0.23 -19.07
N PRO A 69 -6.48 -0.11 -20.35
CA PRO A 69 -6.83 -1.48 -20.74
C PRO A 69 -5.74 -2.47 -20.31
N ILE A 70 -6.16 -3.68 -19.93
CA ILE A 70 -5.25 -4.77 -19.61
C ILE A 70 -5.10 -5.64 -20.86
N ASP A 71 -3.92 -5.64 -21.46
CA ASP A 71 -3.58 -6.33 -22.71
C ASP A 71 -2.35 -7.27 -22.56
N PHE A 72 -2.08 -7.71 -21.34
CA PHE A 72 -0.96 -8.59 -21.02
C PHE A 72 -1.36 -9.68 -20.02
N ASP A 73 -0.56 -10.75 -19.99
CA ASP A 73 -0.80 -11.87 -19.08
C ASP A 73 -0.36 -11.57 -17.66
N TYR A 74 -1.18 -12.01 -16.72
CA TYR A 74 -0.91 -12.00 -15.29
C TYR A 74 -1.71 -13.10 -14.60
N ASP A 75 -1.27 -13.52 -13.42
CA ASP A 75 -1.90 -14.57 -12.63
C ASP A 75 -2.43 -14.04 -11.30
N THR A 76 -3.42 -14.72 -10.73
CA THR A 76 -3.85 -14.53 -9.35
C THR A 76 -2.96 -15.37 -8.44
N LEU A 77 -2.42 -14.73 -7.40
CA LEU A 77 -1.54 -15.37 -6.43
C LEU A 77 -2.38 -16.04 -5.36
N SER A 78 -2.16 -17.34 -5.15
CA SER A 78 -2.74 -18.04 -4.02
C SER A 78 -1.80 -18.00 -2.82
N ILE A 79 -2.21 -17.26 -1.78
CA ILE A 79 -1.41 -17.11 -0.57
C ILE A 79 -1.16 -18.45 0.13
N ASP A 80 -2.12 -19.38 0.11
CA ASP A 80 -1.97 -20.69 0.75
C ASP A 80 -0.85 -21.54 0.13
N TYR A 81 -0.59 -21.39 -1.17
CA TYR A 81 0.39 -22.20 -1.89
C TYR A 81 1.69 -21.46 -2.22
N GLN A 82 1.64 -20.12 -2.30
CA GLN A 82 2.75 -19.30 -2.79
C GLN A 82 3.34 -18.35 -1.73
N ALA A 83 2.95 -18.48 -0.45
CA ALA A 83 3.43 -17.58 0.61
C ALA A 83 4.96 -17.58 0.75
N THR A 84 5.61 -18.74 0.62
CA THR A 84 7.08 -18.83 0.67
C THR A 84 7.73 -18.12 -0.52
N GLU A 85 7.21 -18.32 -1.75
CA GLU A 85 7.74 -17.68 -2.95
C GLU A 85 7.54 -16.14 -2.87
N LEU A 86 6.37 -15.71 -2.43
CA LEU A 86 6.05 -14.30 -2.23
C LEU A 86 6.96 -13.66 -1.16
N SER A 87 7.20 -14.32 -0.01
CA SER A 87 8.10 -13.81 1.02
C SER A 87 9.52 -13.63 0.50
N ASN A 88 10.03 -14.61 -0.26
CA ASN A 88 11.35 -14.52 -0.88
C ASN A 88 11.42 -13.34 -1.86
N MET A 89 10.37 -13.13 -2.66
CA MET A 89 10.30 -12.04 -3.60
C MET A 89 10.24 -10.67 -2.92
N ILE A 90 9.45 -10.52 -1.86
CA ILE A 90 9.39 -9.27 -1.06
C ILE A 90 10.78 -9.00 -0.48
N ASN A 91 11.40 -9.96 0.19
CA ASN A 91 12.72 -9.79 0.81
C ASN A 91 13.80 -9.43 -0.23
N ALA A 92 13.77 -10.05 -1.42
CA ALA A 92 14.69 -9.70 -2.51
C ALA A 92 14.46 -8.28 -3.06
N SER A 93 13.21 -7.82 -3.05
CA SER A 93 12.84 -6.50 -3.57
C SER A 93 13.12 -5.36 -2.59
N TYR A 94 12.97 -5.61 -1.29
CA TYR A 94 13.07 -4.60 -0.22
C TYR A 94 14.27 -4.77 0.71
N GLY A 95 15.22 -5.64 0.38
CA GLY A 95 16.40 -5.90 1.22
C GLY A 95 17.22 -4.66 1.60
N HIS A 96 17.18 -3.62 0.78
CA HIS A 96 17.82 -2.32 1.04
C HIS A 96 17.07 -1.46 2.07
N GLU A 97 15.82 -1.80 2.41
CA GLU A 97 14.98 -1.09 3.38
C GLU A 97 14.89 -1.81 4.73
N ASN A 98 15.65 -2.90 4.91
CA ASN A 98 15.60 -3.77 6.09
C ASN A 98 14.19 -4.33 6.38
N ILE A 99 13.36 -4.46 5.35
CA ILE A 99 12.06 -5.13 5.44
C ILE A 99 12.30 -6.62 5.33
N VAL A 100 11.86 -7.38 6.33
CA VAL A 100 11.92 -8.84 6.36
C VAL A 100 10.52 -9.38 6.61
N VAL A 101 10.01 -10.15 5.68
CA VAL A 101 8.70 -10.79 5.75
C VAL A 101 8.90 -12.29 5.65
N ASN A 102 8.25 -13.08 6.48
CA ASN A 102 8.26 -14.53 6.41
C ASN A 102 6.88 -15.08 6.01
N GLU A 103 6.83 -16.35 5.67
CA GLU A 103 5.60 -17.03 5.27
C GLU A 103 4.44 -16.85 6.27
N LYS A 104 4.74 -16.95 7.58
CA LYS A 104 3.72 -16.80 8.62
C LYS A 104 3.13 -15.38 8.66
N ASP A 105 3.92 -14.37 8.34
CA ASP A 105 3.45 -12.99 8.28
C ASP A 105 2.49 -12.82 7.10
N ILE A 106 2.81 -13.41 5.94
CA ILE A 106 1.94 -13.40 4.75
C ILE A 106 0.62 -14.11 5.03
N LEU A 107 0.65 -15.29 5.65
CA LEU A 107 -0.56 -16.04 6.00
C LEU A 107 -1.47 -15.27 6.98
N LYS A 108 -0.91 -14.38 7.83
CA LYS A 108 -1.73 -13.51 8.71
C LYS A 108 -2.53 -12.47 7.93
N TRP A 109 -2.11 -12.06 6.74
CA TRP A 109 -2.87 -11.08 5.95
C TRP A 109 -4.30 -11.57 5.64
N LYS A 110 -4.50 -12.87 5.49
CA LYS A 110 -5.84 -13.47 5.32
C LYS A 110 -6.79 -13.20 6.50
N GLN A 111 -6.27 -12.77 7.65
CA GLN A 111 -7.08 -12.43 8.83
C GLN A 111 -7.60 -10.98 8.80
N HIS A 112 -7.12 -10.15 7.87
CA HIS A 112 -7.64 -8.81 7.70
C HIS A 112 -9.06 -8.87 7.12
N GLU A 113 -9.97 -8.09 7.67
CA GLU A 113 -11.35 -7.99 7.17
C GLU A 113 -11.42 -7.47 5.71
N THR A 114 -10.37 -6.77 5.29
CA THR A 114 -10.21 -6.15 3.97
C THR A 114 -9.49 -7.04 2.96
N PHE A 115 -8.98 -8.21 3.42
CA PHE A 115 -8.22 -9.12 2.57
C PHE A 115 -9.11 -9.76 1.50
N ARG A 116 -8.59 -9.77 0.26
CA ARG A 116 -9.21 -10.46 -0.86
C ARG A 116 -8.14 -11.16 -1.70
N GLU A 117 -8.28 -12.47 -1.87
CA GLU A 117 -7.31 -13.26 -2.64
C GLU A 117 -7.28 -12.84 -4.12
N ASP A 118 -8.42 -12.43 -4.68
CA ASP A 118 -8.51 -11.90 -6.04
C ASP A 118 -7.81 -10.53 -6.25
N LEU A 119 -7.34 -9.88 -5.18
CA LEU A 119 -6.49 -8.69 -5.22
C LEU A 119 -5.01 -9.00 -4.99
N CYS A 120 -4.62 -10.28 -4.96
CA CYS A 120 -3.24 -10.72 -4.92
C CYS A 120 -2.86 -11.22 -6.33
N ILE A 121 -1.93 -10.52 -6.99
CA ILE A 121 -1.58 -10.81 -8.39
C ILE A 121 -0.07 -10.86 -8.60
N TYR A 122 0.36 -11.56 -9.64
CA TYR A 122 1.76 -11.61 -10.02
C TYR A 122 1.95 -11.75 -11.54
N ILE A 123 3.16 -11.48 -11.98
CA ILE A 123 3.63 -11.66 -13.36
C ILE A 123 4.84 -12.56 -13.34
N ASN A 124 4.85 -13.57 -14.20
CA ASN A 124 5.97 -14.44 -14.45
C ASN A 124 6.84 -13.93 -15.61
N ALA A 125 8.15 -14.18 -15.50
CA ALA A 125 9.02 -14.18 -16.67
C ALA A 125 8.95 -15.52 -17.42
N ASP A 126 9.57 -15.56 -18.59
CA ASP A 126 9.79 -16.82 -19.32
C ASP A 126 10.48 -17.84 -18.39
N GLY A 127 9.92 -19.06 -18.36
CA GLY A 127 10.40 -20.12 -17.45
C GLY A 127 9.67 -20.16 -16.09
N GLY A 128 8.62 -19.37 -15.88
CA GLY A 128 7.71 -19.47 -14.74
C GLY A 128 8.20 -18.81 -13.45
N LYS A 129 9.29 -18.03 -13.47
CA LYS A 129 9.77 -17.29 -12.30
C LYS A 129 8.89 -16.08 -12.04
N MET A 130 8.35 -15.93 -10.83
CA MET A 130 7.66 -14.72 -10.38
C MET A 130 8.63 -13.52 -10.36
N VAL A 131 8.34 -12.46 -11.08
CA VAL A 131 9.23 -11.29 -11.24
C VAL A 131 8.61 -9.97 -10.80
N ALA A 132 7.29 -9.91 -10.73
CA ALA A 132 6.55 -8.78 -10.18
C ALA A 132 5.30 -9.30 -9.47
N SER A 133 4.92 -8.69 -8.36
CA SER A 133 3.65 -8.97 -7.69
C SER A 133 3.09 -7.73 -7.01
N GLY A 134 1.80 -7.76 -6.76
CA GLY A 134 1.08 -6.71 -6.06
C GLY A 134 -0.06 -7.27 -5.25
N ILE A 135 -0.30 -6.65 -4.11
CA ILE A 135 -1.38 -7.00 -3.19
C ILE A 135 -2.12 -5.74 -2.86
N ALA A 136 -3.43 -5.80 -3.01
CA ALA A 136 -4.32 -4.75 -2.56
C ALA A 136 -5.36 -5.32 -1.59
N GLU A 137 -5.96 -4.43 -0.82
CA GLU A 137 -7.05 -4.71 0.10
C GLU A 137 -8.25 -3.84 -0.26
N PHE A 138 -9.44 -4.25 0.16
CA PHE A 138 -10.67 -3.51 -0.10
C PHE A 138 -11.49 -3.35 1.18
N ASP A 139 -11.63 -2.10 1.65
CA ASP A 139 -12.53 -1.76 2.77
C ASP A 139 -13.94 -1.47 2.21
N GLU A 140 -14.87 -2.41 2.41
CA GLU A 140 -16.26 -2.27 1.98
C GLU A 140 -16.98 -1.11 2.69
N THR A 141 -16.54 -0.74 3.90
CA THR A 141 -17.20 0.30 4.72
C THR A 141 -17.06 1.68 4.08
N CYS A 142 -15.89 2.02 3.60
CA CYS A 142 -15.62 3.31 2.92
C CYS A 142 -15.39 3.14 1.41
N ARG A 143 -15.55 1.93 0.88
CA ARG A 143 -15.32 1.57 -0.54
C ARG A 143 -13.93 1.98 -1.03
N GLU A 144 -12.95 1.88 -0.14
CA GLU A 144 -11.54 2.20 -0.39
C GLU A 144 -10.77 0.97 -0.82
N GLY A 145 -10.14 1.03 -2.00
CA GLY A 145 -9.05 0.13 -2.34
C GLY A 145 -7.73 0.65 -1.78
N VAL A 146 -6.87 -0.25 -1.30
CA VAL A 146 -5.55 0.12 -0.78
C VAL A 146 -4.48 -0.75 -1.43
N ILE A 147 -3.49 -0.16 -2.09
CA ILE A 147 -2.33 -0.91 -2.54
C ILE A 147 -1.37 -1.06 -1.35
N GLU A 148 -1.25 -2.28 -0.84
CA GLU A 148 -0.46 -2.59 0.34
C GLU A 148 0.98 -2.98 0.00
N TRP A 149 1.14 -3.81 -1.02
CA TRP A 149 2.44 -4.30 -1.46
C TRP A 149 2.56 -4.22 -2.97
N LEU A 150 3.69 -3.70 -3.44
CA LEU A 150 4.07 -3.67 -4.85
C LEU A 150 5.56 -3.92 -4.97
N GLN A 151 5.93 -5.04 -5.54
CA GLN A 151 7.32 -5.41 -5.72
C GLN A 151 7.65 -5.84 -7.14
N VAL A 152 8.84 -5.48 -7.56
CA VAL A 152 9.49 -5.95 -8.80
C VAL A 152 10.92 -6.32 -8.45
N LEU A 153 11.33 -7.53 -8.81
CA LEU A 153 12.70 -7.97 -8.59
C LEU A 153 13.69 -6.97 -9.20
N PRO A 154 14.80 -6.65 -8.51
CA PRO A 154 15.74 -5.61 -8.95
C PRO A 154 16.18 -5.73 -10.41
N GLU A 155 16.50 -6.94 -10.88
CA GLU A 155 16.94 -7.23 -12.24
C GLU A 155 15.84 -7.10 -13.32
N TYR A 156 14.56 -6.97 -12.89
CA TYR A 156 13.40 -6.80 -13.77
C TYR A 156 12.80 -5.40 -13.70
N ARG A 157 13.37 -4.50 -12.90
CA ARG A 157 12.91 -3.10 -12.80
C ARG A 157 13.10 -2.34 -14.11
N LYS A 158 12.43 -1.20 -14.23
CA LYS A 158 12.45 -0.30 -15.41
C LYS A 158 11.95 -0.94 -16.72
N ARG A 159 11.22 -2.06 -16.64
CA ARG A 159 10.57 -2.75 -17.76
C ARG A 159 9.05 -2.55 -17.78
N GLY A 160 8.53 -1.60 -17.02
CA GLY A 160 7.09 -1.32 -16.96
C GLY A 160 6.26 -2.25 -16.05
N LEU A 161 6.86 -3.29 -15.47
CA LEU A 161 6.13 -4.30 -14.68
C LEU A 161 5.37 -3.71 -13.49
N GLY A 162 5.96 -2.76 -12.76
CA GLY A 162 5.29 -2.10 -11.64
C GLY A 162 4.01 -1.37 -12.09
N LYS A 163 4.05 -0.68 -13.25
CA LYS A 163 2.86 -0.05 -13.82
C LYS A 163 1.80 -1.09 -14.17
N LYS A 164 2.19 -2.18 -14.82
CA LYS A 164 1.27 -3.28 -15.18
C LYS A 164 0.55 -3.84 -13.96
N ILE A 165 1.27 -4.10 -12.87
CA ILE A 165 0.66 -4.57 -11.60
C ILE A 165 -0.34 -3.54 -11.06
N VAL A 166 0.02 -2.26 -11.01
CA VAL A 166 -0.89 -1.21 -10.53
C VAL A 166 -2.15 -1.12 -11.40
N ASP A 167 -2.00 -1.13 -12.73
CA ASP A 167 -3.13 -1.06 -13.67
C ASP A 167 -4.12 -2.22 -13.43
N VAL A 168 -3.63 -3.46 -13.23
CA VAL A 168 -4.48 -4.62 -12.91
C VAL A 168 -5.20 -4.43 -11.58
N LEU A 169 -4.49 -4.01 -10.54
CA LEU A 169 -5.10 -3.81 -9.22
C LEU A 169 -6.19 -2.73 -9.26
N LEU A 170 -5.96 -1.61 -9.94
CA LEU A 170 -6.96 -0.56 -10.14
C LEU A 170 -8.19 -1.10 -10.87
N TRP A 171 -7.98 -1.89 -11.94
CA TRP A 171 -9.06 -2.47 -12.71
C TRP A 171 -9.90 -3.46 -11.87
N ARG A 172 -9.25 -4.34 -11.10
CA ARG A 172 -9.93 -5.29 -10.20
C ARG A 172 -10.69 -4.57 -9.08
N LEU A 173 -10.07 -3.58 -8.43
CA LEU A 173 -10.69 -2.78 -7.37
C LEU A 173 -11.94 -2.06 -7.88
N LYS A 174 -11.88 -1.45 -9.08
CA LYS A 174 -13.07 -0.87 -9.71
C LYS A 174 -14.15 -1.92 -9.95
N GLY A 175 -13.77 -3.11 -10.43
CA GLY A 175 -14.70 -4.20 -10.74
C GLY A 175 -15.47 -4.71 -9.52
N ILE A 176 -14.86 -4.69 -8.33
CA ILE A 176 -15.50 -5.08 -7.06
C ILE A 176 -16.20 -3.90 -6.35
N GLY A 177 -16.18 -2.71 -6.95
CA GLY A 177 -16.95 -1.57 -6.49
C GLY A 177 -16.20 -0.57 -5.61
N ALA A 178 -14.88 -0.51 -5.67
CA ALA A 178 -14.15 0.58 -5.04
C ALA A 178 -14.51 1.93 -5.69
N ASP A 179 -14.65 2.97 -4.87
CA ASP A 179 -14.89 4.35 -5.33
C ASP A 179 -13.57 5.10 -5.56
N PHE A 180 -12.55 4.73 -4.81
CA PHE A 180 -11.20 5.28 -4.94
C PHE A 180 -10.15 4.27 -4.42
N VAL A 181 -8.89 4.53 -4.76
CA VAL A 181 -7.75 3.73 -4.28
C VAL A 181 -6.71 4.65 -3.68
N THR A 182 -6.17 4.27 -2.52
CA THR A 182 -5.06 4.97 -1.90
C THR A 182 -3.80 4.12 -1.88
N VAL A 183 -2.67 4.77 -1.81
CA VAL A 183 -1.37 4.16 -1.57
C VAL A 183 -0.49 5.09 -0.76
N SER A 184 0.29 4.52 0.14
CA SER A 184 1.32 5.22 0.89
C SER A 184 2.69 4.59 0.61
N GLY A 185 3.74 5.37 0.71
CA GLY A 185 5.09 4.88 0.56
C GLY A 185 6.13 5.85 1.10
N ASP A 186 7.33 5.36 1.36
CA ASP A 186 8.44 6.20 1.77
C ASP A 186 8.81 7.18 0.65
N LEU A 187 8.77 8.47 0.96
CA LEU A 187 9.09 9.54 0.02
C LEU A 187 10.59 9.57 -0.34
N ASP A 188 11.43 9.11 0.57
CA ASP A 188 12.88 9.09 0.42
C ASP A 188 13.40 7.78 -0.20
N ASN A 189 12.51 6.86 -0.57
CA ASN A 189 12.85 5.62 -1.23
C ASN A 189 13.55 5.85 -2.58
N THR A 190 14.74 5.26 -2.72
CA THR A 190 15.59 5.42 -3.92
C THR A 190 14.95 4.87 -5.20
N THR A 191 13.98 3.97 -5.10
CA THR A 191 13.22 3.45 -6.26
C THR A 191 12.16 4.41 -6.77
N LYS A 192 11.89 5.49 -6.03
CA LYS A 192 10.95 6.58 -6.37
C LYS A 192 9.53 6.08 -6.66
N PRO A 193 8.90 5.36 -5.73
CA PRO A 193 7.56 4.79 -5.95
C PRO A 193 6.49 5.85 -6.24
N LEU A 194 6.58 7.04 -5.68
CA LEU A 194 5.66 8.13 -5.96
C LEU A 194 5.59 8.49 -7.45
N GLU A 195 6.75 8.49 -8.15
CA GLU A 195 6.78 8.76 -9.60
C GLU A 195 6.04 7.68 -10.39
N LEU A 196 6.12 6.42 -9.94
CA LEU A 196 5.36 5.31 -10.53
C LEU A 196 3.85 5.53 -10.36
N TYR A 197 3.39 5.79 -9.14
CA TYR A 197 1.98 5.98 -8.86
C TYR A 197 1.39 7.19 -9.59
N LYS A 198 2.13 8.30 -9.68
CA LYS A 198 1.70 9.46 -10.49
C LYS A 198 1.56 9.11 -11.98
N LYS A 199 2.44 8.26 -12.53
CA LYS A 199 2.31 7.75 -13.91
C LYS A 199 1.12 6.81 -14.11
N CYS A 200 0.62 6.21 -13.03
CA CYS A 200 -0.58 5.38 -13.03
C CYS A 200 -1.87 6.18 -12.74
N GLY A 201 -1.81 7.51 -12.68
CA GLY A 201 -2.98 8.37 -12.47
C GLY A 201 -3.29 8.71 -11.01
N PHE A 202 -2.46 8.32 -10.06
CA PHE A 202 -2.60 8.78 -8.68
C PHE A 202 -2.27 10.27 -8.56
N ALA A 203 -3.07 10.99 -7.78
CA ALA A 203 -2.92 12.41 -7.51
C ALA A 203 -2.86 12.67 -6.00
N GLY A 204 -2.32 13.82 -5.65
CA GLY A 204 -2.17 14.30 -4.27
C GLY A 204 -0.71 14.67 -3.97
N ASP A 205 -0.56 15.44 -2.92
CA ASP A 205 0.71 15.95 -2.41
C ASP A 205 0.81 15.83 -0.88
N ASP A 206 -0.06 15.01 -0.29
CA ASP A 206 -0.08 14.76 1.15
C ASP A 206 1.18 14.01 1.58
N ILE A 207 1.90 14.63 2.52
CA ILE A 207 3.10 14.07 3.13
C ILE A 207 2.90 13.99 4.63
N TRP A 208 3.24 12.84 5.18
CA TRP A 208 3.17 12.54 6.60
C TRP A 208 4.57 12.33 7.17
N TYR A 209 4.86 13.00 8.26
CA TYR A 209 6.10 12.87 9.02
C TYR A 209 5.88 11.93 10.20
N ILE A 210 6.61 10.83 10.23
CA ILE A 210 6.61 9.87 11.34
C ILE A 210 7.84 10.16 12.19
N CYS A 211 7.62 10.84 13.30
CA CYS A 211 8.65 11.30 14.22
C CYS A 211 8.86 10.29 15.36
N ARG A 212 10.11 9.99 15.67
CA ARG A 212 10.50 9.26 16.88
C ARG A 212 10.95 10.24 17.93
N VAL A 213 10.21 10.34 19.05
CA VAL A 213 10.44 11.26 20.18
C VAL A 213 11.01 10.53 21.38
#